data_41f49e3c86cc9a4ba37a59e99f37d159
#
_entry.id   41f49e3c86cc9a4ba37a59e99f37d159
#
_cell.length_a   1.000
_cell.length_b   1.000
_cell.length_c   1.000
_cell.angle_alpha   90.00
_cell.angle_beta   90.00
_cell.angle_gamma   90.00
#
_symmetry.space_group_name_H-M   'P 1'
#
loop_
_entity.id
_entity.type
_entity.pdbx_description
1 polymer ?
#
loop_
_entity_poly.entity_id
_entity_poly.type
_entity_poly.pdbx_seq_one_letter_code
_entity_poly.pdbx_strand_id
1 'polypeptide(L)'
;MSDTVIEVRGLWSVFPKAGGGETVVHQALDLDVQRGEVLTLVGGSGTGKTVLLRTVLGLNTPARGQVRVLGRPAAELTVPGAAARVGMLFQQGALFSAFDVLDNIAFALRETRALPAALAREAALLKLQMVGLGPQDAHKLPAQLSGGMTKRVALARALAMDPPLLVLDEPTAGLDPDSSDAFCALLRALHQELGLTVLMVTHDLDTLLALSTRVAVLAERRVIIAAPVPDVLAFKHPFIEQFFLGTRGRRALELT
;
A
#
# COMPACT_ATOMS: atom_id res chain seq x y z
N MET A 1 13.29 -21.19 3.45
CA MET A 1 12.78 -20.19 2.48
C MET A 1 12.92 -18.83 3.14
N SER A 2 13.41 -17.81 2.45
CA SER A 2 13.49 -16.44 3.01
C SER A 2 12.09 -15.98 3.40
N ASP A 3 11.94 -15.48 4.61
CA ASP A 3 10.67 -14.95 5.12
C ASP A 3 10.38 -13.52 4.59
N THR A 4 11.31 -12.99 3.77
CA THR A 4 11.27 -11.66 3.19
C THR A 4 10.41 -11.65 1.92
N VAL A 5 9.38 -10.81 1.91
CA VAL A 5 8.43 -10.66 0.80
C VAL A 5 8.86 -9.56 -0.17
N ILE A 6 9.41 -8.45 0.34
CA ILE A 6 10.04 -7.40 -0.45
C ILE A 6 11.48 -7.24 0.03
N GLU A 7 12.41 -7.25 -0.91
CA GLU A 7 13.83 -7.07 -0.67
C GLU A 7 14.36 -5.97 -1.60
N VAL A 8 14.86 -4.90 -1.02
CA VAL A 8 15.50 -3.78 -1.72
C VAL A 8 16.95 -3.71 -1.27
N ARG A 9 17.90 -3.74 -2.21
CA ARG A 9 19.34 -3.71 -1.93
C ARG A 9 20.03 -2.66 -2.77
N GLY A 10 20.67 -1.70 -2.09
CA GLY A 10 21.48 -0.66 -2.70
C GLY A 10 20.76 0.16 -3.77
N LEU A 11 19.46 0.43 -3.58
CA LEU A 11 18.61 1.09 -4.57
C LEU A 11 19.07 2.53 -4.84
N TRP A 12 19.30 2.84 -6.11
CA TRP A 12 19.41 4.21 -6.60
C TRP A 12 18.26 4.51 -7.56
N SER A 13 17.52 5.58 -7.26
CA SER A 13 16.49 6.12 -8.15
C SER A 13 16.95 7.49 -8.63
N VAL A 14 17.19 7.61 -9.92
CA VAL A 14 17.71 8.82 -10.56
C VAL A 14 16.79 9.19 -11.71
N PHE A 15 16.44 10.45 -11.80
CA PHE A 15 15.56 10.98 -12.84
C PHE A 15 16.20 12.18 -13.53
N PRO A 16 15.98 12.36 -14.84
CA PRO A 16 16.42 13.54 -15.55
C PRO A 16 15.72 14.79 -15.00
N LYS A 17 16.45 15.89 -14.89
CA LYS A 17 15.93 17.20 -14.48
C LYS A 17 15.60 18.06 -15.69
N ALA A 18 14.47 18.75 -15.66
CA ALA A 18 14.16 19.76 -16.66
C ALA A 18 15.26 20.86 -16.65
N GLY A 19 15.90 21.06 -17.79
CA GLY A 19 17.05 21.99 -17.90
C GLY A 19 18.43 21.33 -17.81
N GLY A 20 18.50 20.01 -17.77
CA GLY A 20 19.75 19.22 -17.76
C GLY A 20 20.18 18.80 -16.36
N GLY A 21 20.98 17.75 -16.29
CA GLY A 21 21.42 17.11 -15.05
C GLY A 21 20.45 16.04 -14.53
N GLU A 22 20.72 15.52 -13.35
CA GLU A 22 19.98 14.42 -12.72
C GLU A 22 19.52 14.80 -11.31
N THR A 23 18.37 14.26 -10.91
CA THR A 23 17.87 14.31 -9.54
C THR A 23 17.97 12.94 -8.93
N VAL A 24 18.79 12.78 -7.88
CA VAL A 24 18.87 11.56 -7.09
C VAL A 24 17.78 11.59 -6.03
N VAL A 25 16.83 10.67 -6.12
CA VAL A 25 15.71 10.50 -5.18
C VAL A 25 16.08 9.50 -4.09
N HIS A 26 16.65 8.36 -4.47
CA HIS A 26 17.17 7.36 -3.52
C HIS A 26 18.65 7.11 -3.79
N GLN A 27 19.40 6.88 -2.70
CA GLN A 27 20.83 6.66 -2.73
C GLN A 27 21.21 5.51 -1.82
N ALA A 28 21.63 4.38 -2.41
CA ALA A 28 22.01 3.15 -1.70
C ALA A 28 20.95 2.76 -0.63
N LEU A 29 19.65 2.79 -1.00
CA LEU A 29 18.55 2.49 -0.10
C LEU A 29 18.40 0.97 0.04
N ASP A 30 18.34 0.51 1.28
CA ASP A 30 18.01 -0.87 1.65
C ASP A 30 16.68 -0.90 2.41
N LEU A 31 15.85 -1.92 2.16
CA LEU A 31 14.59 -2.15 2.85
C LEU A 31 14.17 -3.61 2.72
N ASP A 32 13.69 -4.19 3.83
CA ASP A 32 13.06 -5.50 3.86
C ASP A 32 11.64 -5.41 4.40
N VAL A 33 10.71 -6.13 3.74
CA VAL A 33 9.36 -6.38 4.25
C VAL A 33 9.23 -7.87 4.52
N GLN A 34 8.92 -8.22 5.77
CA GLN A 34 8.79 -9.61 6.18
C GLN A 34 7.37 -10.13 5.93
N ARG A 35 7.24 -11.44 5.78
CA ARG A 35 5.92 -12.08 5.61
C ARG A 35 5.02 -11.82 6.80
N GLY A 36 3.76 -11.47 6.53
CA GLY A 36 2.74 -11.26 7.56
C GLY A 36 2.92 -9.98 8.37
N GLU A 37 3.87 -9.07 8.04
CA GLU A 37 3.95 -7.78 8.70
C GLU A 37 3.14 -6.70 7.97
N VAL A 38 2.79 -5.66 8.71
CA VAL A 38 2.34 -4.37 8.17
C VAL A 38 3.50 -3.38 8.33
N LEU A 39 4.28 -3.18 7.26
CA LEU A 39 5.33 -2.16 7.22
C LEU A 39 4.76 -0.86 6.71
N THR A 40 4.84 0.19 7.53
CA THR A 40 4.44 1.54 7.12
C THR A 40 5.66 2.39 6.78
N LEU A 41 5.68 2.93 5.57
CA LEU A 41 6.70 3.85 5.08
C LEU A 41 6.28 5.28 5.34
N VAL A 42 7.03 6.00 6.15
CA VAL A 42 6.85 7.42 6.43
C VAL A 42 8.05 8.24 5.95
N GLY A 43 7.86 9.54 5.79
CA GLY A 43 8.92 10.47 5.37
C GLY A 43 8.34 11.80 4.94
N GLY A 44 9.15 12.83 4.91
CA GLY A 44 8.74 14.17 4.48
C GLY A 44 8.17 14.21 3.06
N SER A 45 7.55 15.33 2.69
CA SER A 45 7.11 15.53 1.30
C SER A 45 8.32 15.51 0.35
N GLY A 46 8.19 14.84 -0.79
CA GLY A 46 9.26 14.77 -1.79
C GLY A 46 10.41 13.80 -1.47
N THR A 47 10.39 13.06 -0.36
CA THR A 47 11.45 12.08 -0.02
C THR A 47 11.50 10.86 -0.94
N GLY A 48 10.49 10.65 -1.80
CA GLY A 48 10.49 9.57 -2.78
C GLY A 48 9.63 8.35 -2.41
N LYS A 49 8.74 8.44 -1.41
CA LYS A 49 7.86 7.31 -1.01
C LYS A 49 7.11 6.69 -2.20
N THR A 50 6.46 7.52 -3.01
CA THR A 50 5.76 7.06 -4.23
C THR A 50 6.70 6.48 -5.27
N VAL A 51 7.94 7.02 -5.39
CA VAL A 51 8.97 6.45 -6.27
C VAL A 51 9.37 5.06 -5.81
N LEU A 52 9.55 4.87 -4.49
CA LEU A 52 9.86 3.55 -3.92
C LEU A 52 8.72 2.55 -4.16
N LEU A 53 7.46 2.95 -3.90
CA LEU A 53 6.29 2.10 -4.19
C LEU A 53 6.24 1.68 -5.66
N ARG A 54 6.42 2.64 -6.59
CA ARG A 54 6.44 2.34 -8.03
C ARG A 54 7.57 1.40 -8.41
N THR A 55 8.74 1.53 -7.76
CA THR A 55 9.87 0.64 -8.01
C THR A 55 9.60 -0.77 -7.49
N VAL A 56 8.99 -0.91 -6.31
CA VAL A 56 8.53 -2.19 -5.75
C VAL A 56 7.49 -2.86 -6.66
N LEU A 57 6.59 -2.07 -7.27
CA LEU A 57 5.59 -2.57 -8.22
C LEU A 57 6.15 -2.86 -9.63
N GLY A 58 7.46 -2.69 -9.85
CA GLY A 58 8.09 -2.90 -11.15
C GLY A 58 7.80 -1.82 -12.19
N LEU A 59 7.15 -0.71 -11.79
CA LEU A 59 6.77 0.39 -12.68
C LEU A 59 7.91 1.38 -12.94
N ASN A 60 8.94 1.36 -12.10
CA ASN A 60 10.17 2.13 -12.29
C ASN A 60 11.37 1.20 -12.26
N THR A 61 12.32 1.42 -13.18
CA THR A 61 13.59 0.67 -13.20
C THR A 61 14.61 1.38 -12.31
N PRO A 62 15.26 0.67 -11.37
CA PRO A 62 16.37 1.22 -10.59
C PRO A 62 17.53 1.67 -11.50
N ALA A 63 18.17 2.81 -11.21
CA ALA A 63 19.42 3.21 -11.86
C ALA A 63 20.58 2.30 -11.40
N ARG A 64 20.56 1.86 -10.13
CA ARG A 64 21.49 0.88 -9.54
C ARG A 64 20.77 0.12 -8.42
N GLY A 65 21.33 -1.01 -8.01
CA GLY A 65 20.77 -1.89 -6.99
C GLY A 65 19.74 -2.85 -7.56
N GLN A 66 19.03 -3.53 -6.67
CA GLN A 66 18.03 -4.51 -7.07
C GLN A 66 16.82 -4.47 -6.15
N VAL A 67 15.64 -4.80 -6.71
CA VAL A 67 14.40 -4.96 -5.97
C VAL A 67 13.79 -6.30 -6.32
N ARG A 68 13.51 -7.11 -5.30
CA ARG A 68 12.83 -8.40 -5.43
C ARG A 68 11.52 -8.36 -4.66
N VAL A 69 10.50 -8.96 -5.24
CA VAL A 69 9.17 -9.08 -4.64
C VAL A 69 8.70 -10.52 -4.78
N LEU A 70 8.31 -11.14 -3.67
CA LEU A 70 7.91 -12.55 -3.62
C LEU A 70 8.98 -13.48 -4.24
N GLY A 71 10.26 -13.16 -4.01
CA GLY A 71 11.41 -13.91 -4.49
C GLY A 71 11.80 -13.68 -5.96
N ARG A 72 11.11 -12.79 -6.70
CA ARG A 72 11.38 -12.48 -8.12
C ARG A 72 11.82 -11.02 -8.31
N PRO A 73 12.57 -10.69 -9.35
CA PRO A 73 12.82 -9.29 -9.69
C PRO A 73 11.52 -8.51 -9.84
N ALA A 74 11.45 -7.29 -9.28
CA ALA A 74 10.23 -6.48 -9.34
C ALA A 74 9.78 -6.18 -10.77
N ALA A 75 10.70 -6.04 -11.73
CA ALA A 75 10.39 -5.84 -13.14
C ALA A 75 9.53 -6.97 -13.75
N GLU A 76 9.60 -8.18 -13.20
CA GLU A 76 8.77 -9.31 -13.65
C GLU A 76 7.30 -9.19 -13.24
N LEU A 77 6.96 -8.32 -12.26
CA LEU A 77 5.56 -8.08 -11.87
C LEU A 77 4.73 -7.46 -12.99
N THR A 78 5.35 -6.81 -13.98
CA THR A 78 4.66 -6.22 -15.13
C THR A 78 4.29 -7.27 -16.19
N VAL A 79 4.79 -8.49 -16.06
CA VAL A 79 4.45 -9.60 -16.96
C VAL A 79 3.05 -10.13 -16.63
N PRO A 80 2.21 -10.42 -17.66
CA PRO A 80 0.87 -10.97 -17.43
C PRO A 80 0.88 -12.20 -16.51
N GLY A 81 -0.01 -12.20 -15.51
CA GLY A 81 -0.12 -13.27 -14.50
C GLY A 81 0.76 -13.07 -13.26
N ALA A 82 1.90 -12.39 -13.35
CA ALA A 82 2.74 -12.10 -12.19
C ALA A 82 2.16 -10.96 -11.32
N ALA A 83 1.54 -9.96 -11.94
CA ALA A 83 0.87 -8.85 -11.26
C ALA A 83 -0.27 -9.29 -10.32
N ALA A 84 -0.89 -10.44 -10.60
CA ALA A 84 -1.95 -11.02 -9.76
C ALA A 84 -1.54 -11.33 -8.32
N ARG A 85 -0.24 -11.37 -8.01
CA ARG A 85 0.29 -11.66 -6.68
C ARG A 85 0.46 -10.42 -5.79
N VAL A 86 0.21 -9.23 -6.32
CA VAL A 86 0.31 -7.96 -5.58
C VAL A 86 -0.98 -7.18 -5.76
N GLY A 87 -1.70 -6.94 -4.66
CA GLY A 87 -2.85 -6.05 -4.65
C GLY A 87 -2.42 -4.61 -4.41
N MET A 88 -3.04 -3.65 -5.12
CA MET A 88 -2.73 -2.22 -4.95
C MET A 88 -3.99 -1.42 -4.64
N LEU A 89 -3.94 -0.64 -3.57
CA LEU A 89 -4.92 0.40 -3.25
C LEU A 89 -4.26 1.77 -3.44
N PHE A 90 -4.79 2.54 -4.38
CA PHE A 90 -4.33 3.90 -4.68
C PHE A 90 -5.02 4.93 -3.78
N GLN A 91 -4.38 6.06 -3.57
CA GLN A 91 -4.86 7.15 -2.70
C GLN A 91 -6.30 7.57 -2.99
N GLN A 92 -6.72 7.67 -4.25
CA GLN A 92 -8.08 8.04 -4.65
C GLN A 92 -8.95 6.82 -5.02
N GLY A 93 -8.53 5.58 -4.66
CA GLY A 93 -9.21 4.34 -5.04
C GLY A 93 -8.99 3.94 -6.50
N ALA A 94 -8.86 4.89 -7.43
CA ALA A 94 -8.63 4.70 -8.87
C ALA A 94 -9.61 3.69 -9.51
N LEU A 95 -10.90 3.76 -9.15
CA LEU A 95 -11.94 2.94 -9.76
C LEU A 95 -12.19 3.39 -11.20
N PHE A 96 -12.48 2.44 -12.08
CA PHE A 96 -12.91 2.73 -13.45
C PHE A 96 -14.31 3.33 -13.41
N SER A 97 -14.45 4.59 -13.82
CA SER A 97 -15.70 5.35 -13.72
C SER A 97 -16.84 4.78 -14.57
N ALA A 98 -16.52 4.08 -15.65
CA ALA A 98 -17.47 3.45 -16.55
C ALA A 98 -17.93 2.05 -16.10
N PHE A 99 -17.33 1.47 -15.05
CA PHE A 99 -17.65 0.15 -14.53
C PHE A 99 -18.46 0.29 -13.24
N ASP A 100 -19.43 -0.61 -13.04
CA ASP A 100 -20.08 -0.75 -11.75
C ASP A 100 -19.08 -1.33 -10.71
N VAL A 101 -19.52 -1.39 -9.44
CA VAL A 101 -18.72 -1.91 -8.33
C VAL A 101 -18.24 -3.34 -8.62
N LEU A 102 -19.15 -4.21 -9.07
CA LEU A 102 -18.83 -5.59 -9.30
C LEU A 102 -17.83 -5.78 -10.46
N ASP A 103 -18.01 -5.01 -11.54
CA ASP A 103 -17.10 -5.04 -12.68
C ASP A 103 -15.72 -4.46 -12.34
N ASN A 104 -15.64 -3.44 -11.47
CA ASN A 104 -14.38 -2.95 -10.94
C ASN A 104 -13.62 -4.04 -10.19
N ILE A 105 -14.29 -4.83 -9.34
CA ILE A 105 -13.66 -5.90 -8.58
C ILE A 105 -13.30 -7.09 -9.50
N ALA A 106 -14.20 -7.50 -10.40
CA ALA A 106 -14.01 -8.63 -11.30
C ALA A 106 -12.97 -8.38 -12.41
N PHE A 107 -12.58 -7.11 -12.63
CA PHE A 107 -11.73 -6.72 -13.75
C PHE A 107 -10.45 -7.56 -13.85
N ALA A 108 -9.67 -7.65 -12.77
CA ALA A 108 -8.42 -8.41 -12.75
C ALA A 108 -8.64 -9.92 -13.01
N LEU A 109 -9.72 -10.49 -12.46
CA LEU A 109 -10.07 -11.90 -12.67
C LEU A 109 -10.39 -12.20 -14.13
N ARG A 110 -11.06 -11.27 -14.83
CA ARG A 110 -11.41 -11.40 -16.25
C ARG A 110 -10.20 -11.20 -17.15
N GLU A 111 -9.42 -10.14 -16.93
CA GLU A 111 -8.25 -9.81 -17.77
C GLU A 111 -7.16 -10.88 -17.69
N THR A 112 -6.94 -11.47 -16.53
CA THR A 112 -5.99 -12.57 -16.35
C THR A 112 -6.56 -13.92 -16.78
N ARG A 113 -7.85 -14.00 -17.13
CA ARG A 113 -8.57 -15.24 -17.40
C ARG A 113 -8.41 -16.28 -16.29
N ALA A 114 -8.26 -15.83 -15.06
CA ALA A 114 -8.11 -16.68 -13.89
C ALA A 114 -9.35 -17.54 -13.63
N LEU A 115 -10.53 -17.00 -13.99
CA LEU A 115 -11.83 -17.67 -13.84
C LEU A 115 -12.71 -17.43 -15.07
N PRO A 116 -13.66 -18.36 -15.39
CA PRO A 116 -14.76 -18.09 -16.29
C PRO A 116 -15.56 -16.86 -15.85
N ALA A 117 -16.13 -16.10 -16.81
CA ALA A 117 -16.77 -14.80 -16.54
C ALA A 117 -17.88 -14.86 -15.45
N ALA A 118 -18.69 -15.93 -15.44
CA ALA A 118 -19.73 -16.12 -14.42
C ALA A 118 -19.12 -16.27 -13.02
N LEU A 119 -18.10 -17.12 -12.86
CA LEU A 119 -17.41 -17.33 -11.59
C LEU A 119 -16.61 -16.09 -11.15
N ALA A 120 -16.08 -15.30 -12.08
CA ALA A 120 -15.40 -14.04 -11.77
C ALA A 120 -16.36 -13.04 -11.11
N ARG A 121 -17.63 -12.99 -11.52
CA ARG A 121 -18.65 -12.13 -10.87
C ARG A 121 -19.05 -12.64 -9.49
N GLU A 122 -19.20 -13.94 -9.32
CA GLU A 122 -19.47 -14.56 -8.01
C GLU A 122 -18.31 -14.31 -7.02
N ALA A 123 -17.07 -14.53 -7.46
CA ALA A 123 -15.88 -14.22 -6.68
C ALA A 123 -15.81 -12.74 -6.31
N ALA A 124 -16.11 -11.83 -7.24
CA ALA A 124 -16.16 -10.39 -6.98
C ALA A 124 -17.23 -10.02 -5.93
N LEU A 125 -18.38 -10.68 -5.95
CA LEU A 125 -19.43 -10.47 -4.94
C LEU A 125 -18.96 -10.92 -3.56
N LEU A 126 -18.25 -12.04 -3.43
CA LEU A 126 -17.63 -12.46 -2.18
C LEU A 126 -16.62 -11.43 -1.67
N LYS A 127 -15.77 -10.88 -2.56
CA LYS A 127 -14.81 -9.82 -2.17
C LYS A 127 -15.52 -8.54 -1.73
N LEU A 128 -16.64 -8.19 -2.36
CA LEU A 128 -17.48 -7.07 -1.96
C LEU A 128 -18.00 -7.26 -0.53
N GLN A 129 -18.49 -8.45 -0.22
CA GLN A 129 -18.99 -8.79 1.13
C GLN A 129 -17.87 -8.79 2.17
N MET A 130 -16.68 -9.28 1.82
CA MET A 130 -15.50 -9.25 2.71
C MET A 130 -15.12 -7.84 3.19
N VAL A 131 -15.40 -6.82 2.38
CA VAL A 131 -15.16 -5.42 2.77
C VAL A 131 -16.37 -4.74 3.42
N GLY A 132 -17.41 -5.53 3.79
CA GLY A 132 -18.60 -5.06 4.49
C GLY A 132 -19.57 -4.27 3.61
N LEU A 133 -19.58 -4.53 2.29
CA LEU A 133 -20.57 -4.02 1.35
C LEU A 133 -21.49 -5.16 0.89
N GLY A 134 -22.75 -4.83 0.59
CA GLY A 134 -23.75 -5.85 0.24
C GLY A 134 -24.04 -5.95 -1.26
N PRO A 135 -24.82 -6.97 -1.67
CA PRO A 135 -25.25 -7.14 -3.06
C PRO A 135 -25.99 -5.93 -3.64
N GLN A 136 -26.66 -5.14 -2.79
CA GLN A 136 -27.36 -3.90 -3.19
C GLN A 136 -26.41 -2.81 -3.70
N ASP A 137 -25.12 -2.93 -3.37
CA ASP A 137 -24.09 -1.98 -3.81
C ASP A 137 -23.40 -2.43 -5.11
N ALA A 138 -23.62 -3.67 -5.55
CA ALA A 138 -22.91 -4.33 -6.64
C ALA A 138 -23.00 -3.57 -7.98
N HIS A 139 -24.14 -2.95 -8.26
CA HIS A 139 -24.43 -2.26 -9.52
C HIS A 139 -24.31 -0.74 -9.44
N LYS A 140 -23.83 -0.19 -8.32
CA LYS A 140 -23.55 1.24 -8.20
C LYS A 140 -22.35 1.62 -9.06
N LEU A 141 -22.41 2.79 -9.68
CA LEU A 141 -21.25 3.41 -10.31
C LEU A 141 -20.39 4.13 -9.26
N PRO A 142 -19.08 4.33 -9.49
CA PRO A 142 -18.19 5.03 -8.56
C PRO A 142 -18.72 6.39 -8.12
N ALA A 143 -19.40 7.14 -8.99
CA ALA A 143 -20.00 8.43 -8.67
C ALA A 143 -21.15 8.37 -7.64
N GLN A 144 -21.69 7.18 -7.38
CA GLN A 144 -22.78 6.94 -6.42
C GLN A 144 -22.27 6.44 -5.06
N LEU A 145 -20.93 6.31 -4.91
CA LEU A 145 -20.31 5.81 -3.69
C LEU A 145 -19.91 6.96 -2.77
N SER A 146 -20.02 6.74 -1.46
CA SER A 146 -19.34 7.60 -0.48
C SER A 146 -17.82 7.38 -0.53
N GLY A 147 -17.04 8.27 0.08
CA GLY A 147 -15.59 8.13 0.17
C GLY A 147 -15.17 6.80 0.80
N GLY A 148 -15.80 6.43 1.92
CA GLY A 148 -15.55 5.16 2.60
C GLY A 148 -15.94 3.94 1.74
N MET A 149 -17.08 3.98 1.03
CA MET A 149 -17.44 2.92 0.09
C MET A 149 -16.44 2.80 -1.05
N THR A 150 -15.99 3.92 -1.62
CA THR A 150 -14.97 3.92 -2.69
C THR A 150 -13.69 3.23 -2.24
N LYS A 151 -13.21 3.52 -1.01
CA LYS A 151 -12.02 2.86 -0.44
C LYS A 151 -12.24 1.36 -0.22
N ARG A 152 -13.43 0.95 0.28
CA ARG A 152 -13.78 -0.47 0.47
C ARG A 152 -13.85 -1.22 -0.86
N VAL A 153 -14.47 -0.65 -1.89
CA VAL A 153 -14.48 -1.25 -3.25
C VAL A 153 -13.07 -1.36 -3.82
N ALA A 154 -12.24 -0.33 -3.65
CA ALA A 154 -10.85 -0.36 -4.08
C ALA A 154 -10.03 -1.44 -3.34
N LEU A 155 -10.30 -1.66 -2.04
CA LEU A 155 -9.71 -2.75 -1.26
C LEU A 155 -10.20 -4.11 -1.76
N ALA A 156 -11.51 -4.29 -2.01
CA ALA A 156 -12.05 -5.52 -2.58
C ALA A 156 -11.41 -5.85 -3.93
N ARG A 157 -11.23 -4.85 -4.80
CA ARG A 157 -10.51 -5.01 -6.07
C ARG A 157 -9.06 -5.41 -5.87
N ALA A 158 -8.35 -4.79 -4.90
CA ALA A 158 -6.98 -5.16 -4.58
C ALA A 158 -6.86 -6.60 -4.08
N LEU A 159 -7.90 -7.12 -3.41
CA LEU A 159 -7.98 -8.48 -2.89
C LEU A 159 -8.54 -9.50 -3.89
N ALA A 160 -8.98 -9.08 -5.09
CA ALA A 160 -9.71 -9.92 -6.02
C ALA A 160 -8.96 -11.21 -6.43
N MET A 161 -7.64 -11.13 -6.52
CA MET A 161 -6.76 -12.24 -6.92
C MET A 161 -6.12 -12.98 -5.74
N ASP A 162 -6.60 -12.80 -4.51
CA ASP A 162 -6.03 -13.35 -3.28
C ASP A 162 -4.50 -13.13 -3.16
N PRO A 163 -4.03 -11.87 -3.32
CA PRO A 163 -2.61 -11.60 -3.34
C PRO A 163 -2.01 -11.77 -1.94
N PRO A 164 -0.80 -12.38 -1.82
CA PRO A 164 -0.09 -12.47 -0.53
C PRO A 164 0.52 -11.14 -0.08
N LEU A 165 0.56 -10.14 -0.94
CA LEU A 165 1.10 -8.80 -0.68
C LEU A 165 0.10 -7.73 -1.08
N LEU A 166 -0.21 -6.82 -0.15
CA LEU A 166 -0.93 -5.57 -0.42
C LEU A 166 0.00 -4.38 -0.35
N VAL A 167 -0.12 -3.47 -1.31
CA VAL A 167 0.52 -2.17 -1.31
C VAL A 167 -0.56 -1.10 -1.19
N LEU A 168 -0.49 -0.28 -0.14
CA LEU A 168 -1.52 0.71 0.18
C LEU A 168 -0.90 2.12 0.15
N ASP A 169 -1.42 2.97 -0.72
CA ASP A 169 -1.00 4.37 -0.82
C ASP A 169 -2.07 5.27 -0.21
N GLU A 170 -1.80 5.83 0.97
CA GLU A 170 -2.69 6.71 1.75
C GLU A 170 -4.12 6.14 1.88
N PRO A 171 -4.29 4.96 2.52
CA PRO A 171 -5.54 4.22 2.49
C PRO A 171 -6.74 4.96 3.11
N THR A 172 -6.50 5.79 4.14
CA THR A 172 -7.55 6.55 4.85
C THR A 172 -7.66 8.00 4.41
N ALA A 173 -6.80 8.48 3.50
CA ALA A 173 -6.82 9.86 3.05
C ALA A 173 -8.18 10.25 2.46
N GLY A 174 -8.73 11.38 2.95
CA GLY A 174 -10.03 11.92 2.52
C GLY A 174 -11.25 11.28 3.18
N LEU A 175 -11.06 10.40 4.16
CA LEU A 175 -12.13 9.89 5.01
C LEU A 175 -12.35 10.80 6.23
N ASP A 176 -13.58 10.81 6.73
CA ASP A 176 -13.86 11.34 8.07
C ASP A 176 -13.30 10.38 9.14
N PRO A 177 -13.15 10.84 10.41
CA PRO A 177 -12.54 10.03 11.46
C PRO A 177 -13.22 8.67 11.67
N ASP A 178 -14.56 8.64 11.76
CA ASP A 178 -15.30 7.39 12.01
C ASP A 178 -15.14 6.40 10.85
N SER A 179 -15.15 6.90 9.61
CA SER A 179 -14.90 6.09 8.40
C SER A 179 -13.45 5.58 8.34
N SER A 180 -12.49 6.37 8.81
CA SER A 180 -11.08 6.01 8.91
C SER A 180 -10.89 4.85 9.90
N ASP A 181 -11.45 4.98 11.11
CA ASP A 181 -11.39 3.97 12.16
C ASP A 181 -12.03 2.65 11.70
N ALA A 182 -13.22 2.74 11.09
CA ALA A 182 -13.91 1.57 10.55
C ALA A 182 -13.11 0.91 9.41
N PHE A 183 -12.38 1.68 8.59
CA PHE A 183 -11.51 1.14 7.54
C PHE A 183 -10.26 0.49 8.13
N CYS A 184 -9.64 1.09 9.15
CA CYS A 184 -8.50 0.51 9.86
C CYS A 184 -8.88 -0.81 10.55
N ALA A 185 -10.03 -0.86 11.23
CA ALA A 185 -10.54 -2.08 11.85
C ALA A 185 -10.76 -3.20 10.82
N LEU A 186 -11.37 -2.88 9.67
CA LEU A 186 -11.55 -3.81 8.57
C LEU A 186 -10.22 -4.33 8.03
N LEU A 187 -9.27 -3.45 7.76
CA LEU A 187 -7.96 -3.85 7.22
C LEU A 187 -7.18 -4.72 8.20
N ARG A 188 -7.26 -4.41 9.50
CA ARG A 188 -6.65 -5.23 10.57
C ARG A 188 -7.24 -6.64 10.59
N ALA A 189 -8.58 -6.76 10.54
CA ALA A 189 -9.25 -8.06 10.51
C ALA A 189 -8.83 -8.88 9.28
N LEU A 190 -8.85 -8.27 8.09
CA LEU A 190 -8.43 -8.93 6.85
C LEU A 190 -6.96 -9.34 6.88
N HIS A 191 -6.08 -8.49 7.43
CA HIS A 191 -4.66 -8.82 7.60
C HIS A 191 -4.48 -10.06 8.47
N GLN A 192 -5.17 -10.14 9.61
CA GLN A 192 -5.07 -11.26 10.55
C GLN A 192 -5.67 -12.55 9.98
N GLU A 193 -6.86 -12.47 9.38
CA GLU A 193 -7.58 -13.64 8.87
C GLU A 193 -6.94 -14.24 7.61
N LEU A 194 -6.40 -13.40 6.73
CA LEU A 194 -5.82 -13.83 5.47
C LEU A 194 -4.29 -13.99 5.51
N GLY A 195 -3.63 -13.63 6.62
CA GLY A 195 -2.18 -13.67 6.73
C GLY A 195 -1.46 -12.76 5.74
N LEU A 196 -2.04 -11.59 5.44
CA LEU A 196 -1.53 -10.67 4.43
C LEU A 196 -0.19 -10.06 4.85
N THR A 197 0.69 -9.82 3.89
CA THR A 197 1.80 -8.88 4.06
C THR A 197 1.39 -7.54 3.50
N VAL A 198 1.67 -6.45 4.22
CA VAL A 198 1.24 -5.11 3.81
C VAL A 198 2.43 -4.15 3.78
N LEU A 199 2.63 -3.46 2.66
CA LEU A 199 3.46 -2.27 2.58
C LEU A 199 2.53 -1.06 2.44
N MET A 200 2.54 -0.17 3.42
CA MET A 200 1.65 0.99 3.45
C MET A 200 2.47 2.28 3.44
N VAL A 201 2.00 3.29 2.72
CA VAL A 201 2.43 4.68 2.85
C VAL A 201 1.31 5.46 3.48
N THR A 202 1.60 6.19 4.55
CA THR A 202 0.66 7.17 5.12
C THR A 202 1.40 8.30 5.83
N HIS A 203 0.76 9.45 5.93
CA HIS A 203 1.17 10.57 6.79
C HIS A 203 0.20 10.75 7.97
N ASP A 204 -0.82 9.92 8.05
CA ASP A 204 -1.78 9.90 9.15
C ASP A 204 -1.28 9.00 10.28
N LEU A 205 -1.09 9.61 11.47
CA LEU A 205 -0.53 8.93 12.63
C LEU A 205 -1.51 7.92 13.24
N ASP A 206 -2.80 8.22 13.25
CA ASP A 206 -3.80 7.33 13.82
C ASP A 206 -3.87 6.03 13.02
N THR A 207 -3.89 6.14 11.68
CA THR A 207 -3.80 4.97 10.78
C THR A 207 -2.50 4.19 10.99
N LEU A 208 -1.35 4.90 11.12
CA LEU A 208 -0.06 4.26 11.36
C LEU A 208 -0.07 3.47 12.66
N LEU A 209 -0.46 4.10 13.77
CA LEU A 209 -0.48 3.46 15.10
C LEU A 209 -1.49 2.30 15.15
N ALA A 210 -2.62 2.45 14.45
CA ALA A 210 -3.65 1.43 14.39
C ALA A 210 -3.21 0.15 13.67
N LEU A 211 -2.34 0.24 12.65
CA LEU A 211 -2.08 -0.87 11.72
C LEU A 211 -0.64 -1.38 11.72
N SER A 212 0.34 -0.52 12.00
CA SER A 212 1.74 -0.86 11.75
C SER A 212 2.32 -1.86 12.75
N THR A 213 2.96 -2.90 12.26
CA THR A 213 3.85 -3.75 13.07
C THR A 213 5.26 -3.18 13.11
N ARG A 214 5.71 -2.57 12.00
CA ARG A 214 6.98 -1.85 11.87
C ARG A 214 6.81 -0.58 11.05
N VAL A 215 7.66 0.40 11.31
CA VAL A 215 7.70 1.67 10.58
C VAL A 215 9.07 1.87 9.97
N ALA A 216 9.12 2.15 8.68
CA ALA A 216 10.33 2.54 7.95
C ALA A 216 10.31 4.06 7.71
N VAL A 217 11.34 4.75 8.16
CA VAL A 217 11.49 6.21 8.00
C VAL A 217 12.40 6.51 6.82
N LEU A 218 11.83 7.14 5.79
CA LEU A 218 12.54 7.58 4.60
C LEU A 218 13.00 9.04 4.76
N ALA A 219 14.29 9.23 4.97
CA ALA A 219 14.94 10.53 5.05
C ALA A 219 16.31 10.44 4.41
N GLU A 220 16.94 11.58 4.09
CA GLU A 220 18.28 11.62 3.51
C GLU A 220 18.48 10.68 2.32
N ARG A 221 17.44 10.51 1.49
CA ARG A 221 17.40 9.64 0.31
C ARG A 221 17.54 8.12 0.58
N ARG A 222 17.41 7.69 1.85
CA ARG A 222 17.51 6.29 2.28
C ARG A 222 16.54 6.00 3.42
N VAL A 223 16.35 4.74 3.73
CA VAL A 223 15.69 4.34 4.97
C VAL A 223 16.70 4.49 6.11
N ILE A 224 16.41 5.40 7.04
CA ILE A 224 17.29 5.67 8.19
C ILE A 224 17.04 4.74 9.36
N ILE A 225 15.82 4.21 9.48
CA ILE A 225 15.42 3.20 10.46
C ILE A 225 14.20 2.43 9.93
N ALA A 226 14.10 1.14 10.22
CA ALA A 226 12.92 0.32 10.01
C ALA A 226 12.75 -0.61 11.23
N ALA A 227 11.84 -0.24 12.15
CA ALA A 227 11.70 -0.86 13.47
C ALA A 227 10.25 -0.76 13.99
N PRO A 228 9.88 -1.46 15.08
CA PRO A 228 8.66 -1.20 15.83
C PRO A 228 8.55 0.26 16.26
N VAL A 229 7.32 0.76 16.44
CA VAL A 229 7.08 2.17 16.79
C VAL A 229 7.89 2.66 17.99
N PRO A 230 7.99 1.93 19.13
CA PRO A 230 8.78 2.38 20.28
C PRO A 230 10.26 2.63 19.93
N ASP A 231 10.86 1.78 19.12
CA ASP A 231 12.27 1.91 18.72
C ASP A 231 12.48 3.09 17.76
N VAL A 232 11.49 3.33 16.87
CA VAL A 232 11.50 4.51 15.98
C VAL A 232 11.42 5.79 16.81
N LEU A 233 10.58 5.84 17.85
CA LEU A 233 10.45 6.99 18.74
C LEU A 233 11.73 7.28 19.54
N ALA A 234 12.51 6.24 19.86
CA ALA A 234 13.80 6.36 20.55
C ALA A 234 14.93 6.84 19.61
N PHE A 235 14.74 6.75 18.29
CA PHE A 235 15.76 7.14 17.31
C PHE A 235 15.80 8.66 17.13
N LYS A 236 16.94 9.28 17.49
CA LYS A 236 17.11 10.73 17.41
C LYS A 236 17.29 11.20 15.97
N HIS A 237 16.24 11.79 15.41
CA HIS A 237 16.29 12.39 14.08
C HIS A 237 15.24 13.52 13.98
N PRO A 238 15.56 14.70 13.39
CA PRO A 238 14.65 15.85 13.33
C PRO A 238 13.29 15.55 12.72
N PHE A 239 13.24 14.72 11.67
CA PHE A 239 11.98 14.30 11.06
C PHE A 239 11.12 13.48 12.04
N ILE A 240 11.71 12.55 12.79
CA ILE A 240 11.00 11.71 13.77
C ILE A 240 10.45 12.57 14.90
N GLU A 241 11.25 13.46 15.42
CA GLU A 241 10.83 14.40 16.46
C GLU A 241 9.66 15.27 15.99
N GLN A 242 9.73 15.82 14.78
CA GLN A 242 8.67 16.63 14.21
C GLN A 242 7.40 15.81 13.91
N PHE A 243 7.55 14.62 13.33
CA PHE A 243 6.42 13.80 12.86
C PHE A 243 5.68 13.14 14.03
N PHE A 244 6.40 12.49 14.94
CA PHE A 244 5.80 11.74 16.05
C PHE A 244 5.64 12.55 17.34
N LEU A 245 6.59 13.43 17.66
CA LEU A 245 6.62 14.17 18.94
C LEU A 245 6.17 15.63 18.80
N GLY A 246 5.78 16.05 17.61
CA GLY A 246 5.08 17.31 17.37
C GLY A 246 3.68 17.30 18.01
N THR A 247 2.97 18.43 18.00
CA THR A 247 1.68 18.61 18.68
C THR A 247 0.64 17.56 18.29
N ARG A 248 0.59 17.17 17.01
CA ARG A 248 -0.32 16.11 16.52
C ARG A 248 0.13 14.72 16.95
N GLY A 249 1.43 14.44 16.89
CA GLY A 249 2.00 13.14 17.23
C GLY A 249 1.81 12.77 18.70
N ARG A 250 2.05 13.71 19.61
CA ARG A 250 1.83 13.49 21.06
C ARG A 250 0.37 13.14 21.35
N ARG A 251 -0.57 13.83 20.70
CA ARG A 251 -2.01 13.57 20.86
C ARG A 251 -2.41 12.17 20.41
N ALA A 252 -1.87 11.68 19.29
CA ALA A 252 -2.11 10.33 18.80
C ALA A 252 -1.50 9.26 19.72
N LEU A 253 -0.28 9.51 20.27
CA LEU A 253 0.40 8.57 21.17
C LEU A 253 -0.23 8.52 22.58
N GLU A 254 -0.91 9.58 23.05
CA GLU A 254 -1.60 9.61 24.34
C GLU A 254 -2.95 8.87 24.32
N LEU A 255 -3.50 8.60 23.14
CA LEU A 255 -4.79 7.91 22.93
C LEU A 255 -4.64 6.41 22.65
N THR A 256 -3.41 5.91 22.51
CA THR A 256 -3.08 4.50 22.21
C THR A 256 -2.54 3.81 23.46
#